data_13aa1b4d1fb0d1f678e4e01a0b649f28
#
_entry.id   13aa1b4d1fb0d1f678e4e01a0b649f28
#
_cell.length_a   1.000
_cell.length_b   1.000
_cell.length_c   1.000
_cell.angle_alpha   90.00
_cell.angle_beta   90.00
_cell.angle_gamma   90.00
#
_symmetry.space_group_name_H-M   'P 1'
#
loop_
_entity.id
_entity.type
_entity.pdbx_description
1 polymer ?
#
loop_
_entity_poly.entity_id
_entity_poly.type
_entity_poly.pdbx_seq_one_letter_code
_entity_poly.pdbx_strand_id
1 'polypeptide(L)'
;RRQVEFDGGYVNNWTTKQFAEYVDGRLPIKRDHGGPGQGFKDDDGFESLTEDCKYLDYIHIDPWKKYPKYEDGLDWTVKMINHCYELNPNIQYEIGTEQSIREFTSNELHTLVSDLNVILDTNVFNQITHLVIQSGTSLKGNVNTGEYDSKRLNNMTEVATHWRMVSKEHNGDYIPVELIKEKFSLGLRILSQE
;
A
#
# COMPACT_ATOMS: atom_id res chain seq x y z
N ARG A 1 5.32 7.62 -2.36
CA ARG A 1 6.22 8.19 -3.39
C ARG A 1 7.64 7.70 -3.19
N ARG A 2 8.47 7.70 -4.26
CA ARG A 2 9.87 7.34 -4.17
C ARG A 2 10.66 8.35 -3.33
N GLN A 3 11.71 7.89 -2.64
CA GLN A 3 12.58 8.73 -1.82
C GLN A 3 13.36 9.75 -2.67
N VAL A 4 13.75 10.87 -2.05
CA VAL A 4 14.47 11.94 -2.74
C VAL A 4 15.84 11.49 -3.24
N GLU A 5 16.53 10.62 -2.51
CA GLU A 5 17.83 10.06 -2.88
C GLU A 5 17.80 9.17 -4.13
N PHE A 6 16.58 8.76 -4.57
CA PHE A 6 16.36 7.94 -5.77
C PHE A 6 15.45 8.64 -6.78
N ASP A 7 15.63 9.96 -6.97
CA ASP A 7 14.85 10.77 -7.89
C ASP A 7 13.34 10.77 -7.60
N GLY A 8 12.99 10.77 -6.34
CA GLY A 8 11.63 10.95 -5.86
C GLY A 8 11.45 12.28 -5.12
N GLY A 9 10.39 12.39 -4.34
CA GLY A 9 10.10 13.62 -3.60
C GLY A 9 9.55 13.36 -2.21
N TYR A 10 10.39 13.41 -1.19
CA TYR A 10 9.96 13.60 0.18
C TYR A 10 9.75 15.09 0.48
N VAL A 11 8.87 15.38 1.41
CA VAL A 11 8.74 16.71 1.98
C VAL A 11 10.09 17.12 2.59
N ASN A 12 10.51 18.35 2.36
CA ASN A 12 11.79 18.90 2.83
C ASN A 12 13.06 18.27 2.23
N ASN A 13 12.96 17.48 1.17
CA ASN A 13 14.09 16.81 0.52
C ASN A 13 14.96 15.95 1.47
N TRP A 14 14.37 15.37 2.50
CA TRP A 14 15.09 14.48 3.39
C TRP A 14 15.28 13.11 2.74
N THR A 15 16.46 12.53 2.99
CA THR A 15 16.69 11.11 2.66
C THR A 15 15.91 10.21 3.62
N THR A 16 15.70 8.95 3.24
CA THR A 16 15.06 7.94 4.11
C THR A 16 15.78 7.85 5.46
N LYS A 17 17.10 7.82 5.46
CA LYS A 17 17.93 7.82 6.66
C LYS A 17 17.67 9.03 7.55
N GLN A 18 17.74 10.25 6.99
CA GLN A 18 17.51 11.49 7.75
C GLN A 18 16.13 11.53 8.37
N PHE A 19 15.12 11.06 7.64
CA PHE A 19 13.77 11.00 8.17
C PHE A 19 13.65 9.99 9.33
N ALA A 20 14.23 8.80 9.18
CA ALA A 20 14.25 7.79 10.23
C ALA A 20 14.99 8.28 11.49
N GLU A 21 16.15 8.93 11.33
CA GLU A 21 16.90 9.54 12.42
C GLU A 21 16.11 10.64 13.13
N TYR A 22 15.35 11.45 12.40
CA TYR A 22 14.47 12.47 13.00
C TYR A 22 13.31 11.86 13.80
N VAL A 23 12.70 10.79 13.31
CA VAL A 23 11.62 10.07 14.02
C VAL A 23 12.18 9.39 15.27
N ASP A 24 13.42 8.88 15.21
CA ASP A 24 14.16 8.30 16.34
C ASP A 24 13.36 7.23 17.11
N GLY A 25 12.72 6.33 16.37
CA GLY A 25 11.93 5.23 16.94
C GLY A 25 10.66 5.64 17.72
N ARG A 26 10.32 6.94 17.74
CA ARG A 26 9.13 7.44 18.47
C ARG A 26 7.81 6.97 17.85
N LEU A 27 7.80 6.70 16.56
CA LEU A 27 6.64 6.24 15.80
C LEU A 27 7.11 5.24 14.75
N PRO A 28 6.29 4.23 14.41
CA PRO A 28 6.56 3.38 13.27
C PRO A 28 6.51 4.19 11.96
N ILE A 29 7.44 3.88 11.07
CA ILE A 29 7.55 4.56 9.78
C ILE A 29 7.10 3.62 8.68
N LYS A 30 6.27 4.12 7.78
CA LYS A 30 5.75 3.38 6.63
C LYS A 30 6.12 4.04 5.31
N ARG A 31 6.57 3.20 4.36
CA ARG A 31 6.63 3.59 2.95
C ARG A 31 5.24 3.53 2.35
N ASP A 32 4.79 4.64 1.80
CA ASP A 32 3.58 4.69 0.99
C ASP A 32 3.95 4.54 -0.49
N HIS A 33 3.24 3.66 -1.23
CA HIS A 33 3.49 3.32 -2.64
C HIS A 33 4.97 3.02 -2.96
N GLY A 34 5.49 1.92 -2.44
CA GLY A 34 6.83 1.40 -2.78
C GLY A 34 6.82 0.55 -4.04
N GLY A 35 7.73 0.84 -4.97
CA GLY A 35 7.88 0.02 -6.17
C GLY A 35 8.13 0.81 -7.45
N PRO A 36 8.02 0.16 -8.63
CA PRO A 36 8.27 0.77 -9.92
C PRO A 36 7.22 1.84 -10.27
N GLY A 37 7.65 2.87 -10.99
CA GLY A 37 6.77 3.95 -11.45
C GLY A 37 6.40 4.98 -10.38
N GLN A 38 7.04 4.95 -9.21
CA GLN A 38 6.75 5.86 -8.08
C GLN A 38 7.68 7.08 -8.01
N GLY A 39 8.76 7.13 -8.81
CA GLY A 39 9.70 8.25 -8.91
C GLY A 39 9.55 9.06 -10.19
N PHE A 40 10.48 9.98 -10.40
CA PHE A 40 10.55 10.80 -11.62
C PHE A 40 11.22 10.07 -12.77
N LYS A 41 12.09 9.09 -12.49
CA LYS A 41 12.71 8.23 -13.49
C LYS A 41 12.03 6.86 -13.53
N ASP A 42 12.06 6.24 -14.70
CA ASP A 42 11.62 4.85 -14.84
C ASP A 42 12.69 3.92 -14.26
N ASP A 43 12.27 3.08 -13.31
CA ASP A 43 13.11 2.08 -12.64
C ASP A 43 12.26 0.91 -12.16
N ASP A 44 12.92 -0.13 -11.64
CA ASP A 44 12.26 -1.31 -11.09
C ASP A 44 11.88 -1.18 -9.60
N GLY A 45 12.33 -0.13 -8.91
CA GLY A 45 12.04 0.14 -7.51
C GLY A 45 12.88 -0.60 -6.49
N PHE A 46 13.71 -1.58 -6.87
CA PHE A 46 14.44 -2.42 -5.91
C PHE A 46 15.51 -1.68 -5.11
N GLU A 47 16.21 -0.72 -5.73
CA GLU A 47 17.17 0.12 -5.02
C GLU A 47 16.49 0.92 -3.89
N SER A 48 15.34 1.49 -4.20
CA SER A 48 14.50 2.21 -3.24
C SER A 48 14.00 1.32 -2.11
N LEU A 49 13.51 0.11 -2.43
CA LEU A 49 13.08 -0.88 -1.44
C LEU A 49 14.24 -1.36 -0.55
N THR A 50 15.43 -1.54 -1.13
CA THR A 50 16.63 -1.90 -0.38
C THR A 50 16.99 -0.87 0.69
N GLU A 51 16.81 0.41 0.39
CA GLU A 51 17.02 1.48 1.37
C GLU A 51 15.91 1.51 2.42
N ASP A 52 14.64 1.34 2.02
CA ASP A 52 13.51 1.25 2.93
C ASP A 52 13.71 0.15 3.98
N CYS A 53 14.18 -1.02 3.57
CA CYS A 53 14.42 -2.16 4.46
C CYS A 53 15.42 -1.90 5.60
N LYS A 54 16.25 -0.87 5.49
CA LYS A 54 17.19 -0.49 6.55
C LYS A 54 16.57 0.33 7.67
N TYR A 55 15.48 1.05 7.38
CA TYR A 55 15.00 2.12 8.24
C TYR A 55 13.52 2.07 8.56
N LEU A 56 12.70 1.36 7.78
CA LEU A 56 11.26 1.41 7.91
C LEU A 56 10.68 0.15 8.57
N ASP A 57 9.52 0.31 9.20
CA ASP A 57 8.77 -0.77 9.84
C ASP A 57 7.78 -1.41 8.88
N TYR A 58 7.24 -0.62 7.94
CA TYR A 58 6.21 -1.04 7.00
C TYR A 58 6.53 -0.58 5.59
N ILE A 59 6.23 -1.41 4.60
CA ILE A 59 6.34 -1.07 3.18
C ILE A 59 5.03 -1.42 2.47
N HIS A 60 4.43 -0.42 1.81
CA HIS A 60 3.35 -0.66 0.85
C HIS A 60 3.96 -1.11 -0.49
N ILE A 61 3.77 -2.36 -0.82
CA ILE A 61 4.24 -2.98 -2.06
C ILE A 61 3.23 -2.70 -3.16
N ASP A 62 3.57 -1.79 -4.08
CA ASP A 62 2.66 -1.31 -5.12
C ASP A 62 3.30 -1.24 -6.51
N PRO A 63 3.35 -2.34 -7.25
CA PRO A 63 3.80 -2.36 -8.64
C PRO A 63 2.73 -1.94 -9.65
N TRP A 64 1.47 -1.76 -9.22
CA TRP A 64 0.29 -1.69 -10.09
C TRP A 64 0.25 -0.50 -11.03
N LYS A 65 0.93 0.58 -10.69
CA LYS A 65 1.05 1.75 -11.56
C LYS A 65 1.81 1.44 -12.86
N LYS A 66 2.85 0.62 -12.78
CA LYS A 66 3.65 0.19 -13.94
C LYS A 66 3.13 -1.11 -14.54
N TYR A 67 2.62 -2.01 -13.72
CA TYR A 67 2.15 -3.34 -14.11
C TYR A 67 0.66 -3.53 -13.75
N PRO A 68 -0.26 -2.91 -14.53
CA PRO A 68 -1.70 -2.94 -14.21
C PRO A 68 -2.37 -4.27 -14.56
N LYS A 69 -1.75 -5.13 -15.37
CA LYS A 69 -2.25 -6.49 -15.63
C LYS A 69 -2.07 -7.34 -14.38
N TYR A 70 -3.06 -8.15 -14.06
CA TYR A 70 -3.09 -8.93 -12.83
C TYR A 70 -1.86 -9.82 -12.66
N GLU A 71 -1.53 -10.62 -13.68
CA GLU A 71 -0.42 -11.56 -13.64
C GLU A 71 0.94 -10.86 -13.48
N ASP A 72 1.14 -9.76 -14.18
CA ASP A 72 2.38 -8.97 -14.10
C ASP A 72 2.50 -8.30 -12.71
N GLY A 73 1.41 -7.71 -12.22
CA GLY A 73 1.39 -7.07 -10.91
C GLY A 73 1.58 -8.07 -9.76
N LEU A 74 0.98 -9.25 -9.85
CA LEU A 74 1.19 -10.34 -8.89
C LEU A 74 2.66 -10.80 -8.87
N ASP A 75 3.24 -11.07 -10.04
CA ASP A 75 4.65 -11.50 -10.16
C ASP A 75 5.60 -10.48 -9.55
N TRP A 76 5.39 -9.19 -9.83
CA TRP A 76 6.18 -8.11 -9.24
C TRP A 76 5.96 -7.96 -7.74
N THR A 77 4.73 -8.13 -7.25
CA THR A 77 4.43 -8.13 -5.82
C THR A 77 5.21 -9.23 -5.09
N VAL A 78 5.20 -10.45 -5.63
CA VAL A 78 5.97 -11.58 -5.08
C VAL A 78 7.47 -11.30 -5.06
N LYS A 79 8.03 -10.79 -6.17
CA LYS A 79 9.45 -10.45 -6.26
C LYS A 79 9.87 -9.39 -5.25
N MET A 80 9.05 -8.34 -5.11
CA MET A 80 9.34 -7.23 -4.20
C MET A 80 9.27 -7.66 -2.73
N ILE A 81 8.26 -8.46 -2.35
CA ILE A 81 8.12 -8.99 -0.99
C ILE A 81 9.31 -9.89 -0.64
N ASN A 82 9.65 -10.84 -1.52
CA ASN A 82 10.78 -11.74 -1.27
C ASN A 82 12.10 -10.96 -1.14
N HIS A 83 12.35 -9.99 -2.01
CA HIS A 83 13.53 -9.12 -1.92
C HIS A 83 13.61 -8.39 -0.57
N CYS A 84 12.51 -7.79 -0.13
CA CYS A 84 12.49 -7.10 1.16
C CYS A 84 12.66 -8.06 2.33
N TYR A 85 12.03 -9.24 2.29
CA TYR A 85 12.12 -10.24 3.34
C TYR A 85 13.53 -10.80 3.50
N GLU A 86 14.25 -11.03 2.41
CA GLU A 86 15.65 -11.44 2.42
C GLU A 86 16.58 -10.41 3.10
N LEU A 87 16.26 -9.12 2.95
CA LEU A 87 17.02 -8.03 3.55
C LEU A 87 16.65 -7.78 5.02
N ASN A 88 15.35 -7.84 5.35
CA ASN A 88 14.84 -7.62 6.70
C ASN A 88 13.53 -8.39 6.93
N PRO A 89 13.59 -9.57 7.57
CA PRO A 89 12.40 -10.40 7.79
C PRO A 89 11.38 -9.83 8.81
N ASN A 90 11.70 -8.71 9.45
CA ASN A 90 10.79 -8.07 10.43
C ASN A 90 9.88 -7.02 9.81
N ILE A 91 10.09 -6.65 8.55
CA ILE A 91 9.24 -5.68 7.86
C ILE A 91 7.85 -6.25 7.62
N GLN A 92 6.85 -5.41 7.87
CA GLN A 92 5.47 -5.74 7.56
C GLN A 92 5.05 -5.10 6.23
N TYR A 93 4.20 -5.81 5.49
CA TYR A 93 3.78 -5.37 4.17
C TYR A 93 2.32 -4.95 4.13
N GLU A 94 2.08 -3.91 3.36
CA GLU A 94 0.77 -3.56 2.81
C GLU A 94 0.77 -3.93 1.33
N ILE A 95 -0.33 -4.53 0.85
CA ILE A 95 -0.51 -4.93 -0.54
C ILE A 95 -1.79 -4.36 -1.12
N GLY A 96 -1.90 -4.38 -2.45
CA GLY A 96 -2.98 -3.78 -3.20
C GLY A 96 -2.61 -2.38 -3.68
N THR A 97 -3.58 -1.63 -4.14
CA THR A 97 -3.39 -0.24 -4.59
C THR A 97 -4.69 0.55 -4.54
N GLU A 98 -4.59 1.85 -4.63
CA GLU A 98 -5.74 2.75 -4.69
C GLU A 98 -6.50 2.66 -6.03
N GLN A 99 -7.79 3.02 -6.00
CA GLN A 99 -8.64 2.92 -7.18
C GLN A 99 -8.19 3.79 -8.36
N SER A 100 -7.56 4.93 -8.10
CA SER A 100 -7.04 5.83 -9.14
C SER A 100 -5.88 5.22 -9.96
N ILE A 101 -5.18 4.23 -9.40
CA ILE A 101 -4.08 3.51 -10.06
C ILE A 101 -4.63 2.28 -10.80
N ARG A 102 -5.35 1.40 -10.10
CA ARG A 102 -5.95 0.20 -10.65
C ARG A 102 -7.17 -0.22 -9.83
N GLU A 103 -8.29 -0.38 -10.51
CA GLU A 103 -9.50 -0.86 -9.86
C GLU A 103 -9.47 -2.38 -9.65
N PHE A 104 -9.81 -2.80 -8.42
CA PHE A 104 -10.04 -4.20 -8.05
C PHE A 104 -11.53 -4.43 -7.76
N THR A 105 -12.05 -5.57 -8.16
CA THR A 105 -13.26 -6.11 -7.55
C THR A 105 -12.91 -6.78 -6.22
N SER A 106 -13.89 -6.97 -5.33
CA SER A 106 -13.66 -7.72 -4.08
C SER A 106 -13.18 -9.16 -4.33
N ASN A 107 -13.69 -9.81 -5.38
CA ASN A 107 -13.26 -11.15 -5.77
C ASN A 107 -11.79 -11.14 -6.25
N GLU A 108 -11.40 -10.19 -7.06
CA GLU A 108 -10.02 -10.07 -7.54
C GLU A 108 -9.06 -9.74 -6.40
N LEU A 109 -9.48 -8.89 -5.45
CA LEU A 109 -8.70 -8.60 -4.26
C LEU A 109 -8.52 -9.85 -3.37
N HIS A 110 -9.58 -10.65 -3.21
CA HIS A 110 -9.50 -11.93 -2.52
C HIS A 110 -8.56 -12.89 -3.25
N THR A 111 -8.64 -12.96 -4.58
CA THR A 111 -7.75 -13.80 -5.40
C THR A 111 -6.29 -13.39 -5.23
N LEU A 112 -5.99 -12.09 -5.21
CA LEU A 112 -4.62 -11.58 -4.97
C LEU A 112 -4.04 -12.11 -3.66
N VAL A 113 -4.80 -12.03 -2.56
CA VAL A 113 -4.32 -12.52 -1.25
C VAL A 113 -4.18 -14.05 -1.26
N SER A 114 -5.13 -14.75 -1.89
CA SER A 114 -5.10 -16.21 -2.03
C SER A 114 -3.88 -16.68 -2.82
N ASP A 115 -3.59 -16.04 -3.95
CA ASP A 115 -2.43 -16.39 -4.79
C ASP A 115 -1.11 -16.11 -4.05
N LEU A 116 -1.01 -14.99 -3.35
CA LEU A 116 0.16 -14.68 -2.51
C LEU A 116 0.34 -15.72 -1.39
N ASN A 117 -0.74 -16.18 -0.76
CA ASN A 117 -0.68 -17.23 0.27
C ASN A 117 -0.20 -18.58 -0.29
N VAL A 118 -0.48 -18.87 -1.57
CA VAL A 118 -0.03 -20.10 -2.24
C VAL A 118 1.43 -20.00 -2.70
N ILE A 119 1.85 -18.83 -3.17
CA ILE A 119 3.15 -18.65 -3.83
C ILE A 119 4.26 -18.38 -2.81
N LEU A 120 3.98 -17.59 -1.76
CA LEU A 120 4.97 -17.19 -0.75
C LEU A 120 5.12 -18.25 0.33
N ASP A 121 6.34 -18.39 0.87
CA ASP A 121 6.54 -19.16 2.10
C ASP A 121 5.68 -18.60 3.23
N THR A 122 5.19 -19.48 4.10
CA THR A 122 4.27 -19.10 5.20
C THR A 122 4.82 -17.96 6.07
N ASN A 123 6.12 -17.97 6.38
CA ASN A 123 6.72 -16.90 7.21
C ASN A 123 6.74 -15.56 6.45
N VAL A 124 6.93 -15.58 5.15
CA VAL A 124 6.90 -14.38 4.29
C VAL A 124 5.48 -13.85 4.20
N PHE A 125 4.50 -14.72 3.90
CA PHE A 125 3.09 -14.35 3.82
C PHE A 125 2.57 -13.74 5.12
N ASN A 126 2.99 -14.26 6.28
CA ASN A 126 2.59 -13.75 7.59
C ASN A 126 3.06 -12.31 7.88
N GLN A 127 4.00 -11.77 7.10
CA GLN A 127 4.38 -10.36 7.18
C GLN A 127 3.43 -9.43 6.41
N ILE A 128 2.50 -9.98 5.61
CA ILE A 128 1.47 -9.18 4.95
C ILE A 128 0.36 -8.90 5.96
N THR A 129 0.35 -7.70 6.51
CA THR A 129 -0.55 -7.32 7.62
C THR A 129 -1.63 -6.32 7.21
N HIS A 130 -1.46 -5.63 6.09
CA HIS A 130 -2.37 -4.59 5.62
C HIS A 130 -2.82 -4.85 4.17
N LEU A 131 -4.10 -4.57 3.93
CA LEU A 131 -4.71 -4.71 2.61
C LEU A 131 -5.35 -3.39 2.20
N VAL A 132 -4.93 -2.86 1.05
CA VAL A 132 -5.57 -1.68 0.47
C VAL A 132 -6.93 -2.07 -0.07
N ILE A 133 -7.96 -1.40 0.42
CA ILE A 133 -9.35 -1.57 -0.02
C ILE A 133 -9.82 -0.32 -0.76
N GLN A 134 -10.87 -0.46 -1.56
CA GLN A 134 -11.38 0.59 -2.44
C GLN A 134 -12.88 0.72 -2.27
N SER A 135 -13.34 1.89 -1.85
CA SER A 135 -14.78 2.17 -1.67
C SER A 135 -15.42 3.02 -2.75
N GLY A 136 -14.70 3.30 -3.83
CA GLY A 136 -15.17 4.19 -4.90
C GLY A 136 -14.62 5.61 -4.79
N THR A 137 -14.03 6.00 -3.67
CA THR A 137 -13.39 7.32 -3.55
C THR A 137 -12.09 7.37 -4.36
N SER A 138 -11.85 8.50 -5.00
CA SER A 138 -10.67 8.76 -5.82
C SER A 138 -10.27 10.23 -5.69
N LEU A 139 -8.99 10.54 -5.87
CA LEU A 139 -8.48 11.89 -5.74
C LEU A 139 -7.98 12.43 -7.07
N LYS A 140 -8.36 13.65 -7.42
CA LYS A 140 -7.81 14.38 -8.55
C LYS A 140 -7.45 15.81 -8.14
N GLY A 141 -6.17 16.04 -7.95
CA GLY A 141 -5.71 17.29 -7.34
C GLY A 141 -6.29 17.44 -5.94
N ASN A 142 -6.96 18.55 -5.66
CA ASN A 142 -7.54 18.86 -4.35
C ASN A 142 -9.04 18.53 -4.26
N VAL A 143 -9.52 17.58 -5.05
CA VAL A 143 -10.95 17.24 -5.09
C VAL A 143 -11.11 15.72 -5.09
N ASN A 144 -11.98 15.23 -4.22
CA ASN A 144 -12.44 13.84 -4.30
C ASN A 144 -13.42 13.71 -5.47
N THR A 145 -13.11 12.84 -6.43
CA THR A 145 -13.85 12.70 -7.69
C THR A 145 -14.54 11.35 -7.83
N GLY A 146 -14.33 10.45 -6.88
CA GLY A 146 -14.97 9.14 -6.92
C GLY A 146 -16.38 9.17 -6.35
N GLU A 147 -17.15 8.15 -6.66
CA GLU A 147 -18.46 7.90 -6.05
C GLU A 147 -18.32 6.82 -4.98
N TYR A 148 -18.58 7.21 -3.74
CA TYR A 148 -18.56 6.29 -2.62
C TYR A 148 -19.65 5.21 -2.75
N ASP A 149 -19.27 3.95 -2.57
CA ASP A 149 -20.15 2.80 -2.55
C ASP A 149 -19.95 2.00 -1.25
N SER A 150 -20.92 2.12 -0.34
CA SER A 150 -20.89 1.44 0.96
C SER A 150 -20.91 -0.09 0.84
N LYS A 151 -21.60 -0.63 -0.18
CA LYS A 151 -21.61 -2.08 -0.43
C LYS A 151 -20.26 -2.58 -0.89
N ARG A 152 -19.60 -1.81 -1.78
CA ARG A 152 -18.23 -2.12 -2.21
C ARG A 152 -17.27 -2.09 -1.03
N LEU A 153 -17.35 -1.05 -0.18
CA LEU A 153 -16.56 -0.95 1.03
C LEU A 153 -16.75 -2.19 1.92
N ASN A 154 -18.00 -2.55 2.23
CA ASN A 154 -18.30 -3.71 3.06
C ASN A 154 -17.71 -4.99 2.48
N ASN A 155 -17.92 -5.25 1.20
CA ASN A 155 -17.39 -6.45 0.54
C ASN A 155 -15.86 -6.50 0.61
N MET A 156 -15.17 -5.37 0.46
CA MET A 156 -13.70 -5.32 0.53
C MET A 156 -13.16 -5.42 1.97
N THR A 157 -13.83 -4.84 2.94
CA THR A 157 -13.47 -5.00 4.36
C THR A 157 -13.69 -6.43 4.85
N GLU A 158 -14.69 -7.15 4.30
CA GLU A 158 -14.87 -8.58 4.54
C GLU A 158 -13.69 -9.41 4.02
N VAL A 159 -13.12 -9.07 2.86
CA VAL A 159 -11.90 -9.72 2.36
C VAL A 159 -10.74 -9.52 3.34
N ALA A 160 -10.50 -8.30 3.78
CA ALA A 160 -9.44 -8.02 4.76
C ALA A 160 -9.67 -8.79 6.07
N THR A 161 -10.91 -8.84 6.56
CA THR A 161 -11.28 -9.59 7.77
C THR A 161 -11.07 -11.09 7.61
N HIS A 162 -11.46 -11.66 6.47
CA HIS A 162 -11.26 -13.09 6.16
C HIS A 162 -9.79 -13.49 6.25
N TRP A 163 -8.92 -12.66 5.71
CA TRP A 163 -7.47 -12.89 5.71
C TRP A 163 -6.77 -12.38 6.99
N ARG A 164 -7.51 -11.84 7.97
CA ARG A 164 -6.99 -11.26 9.23
C ARG A 164 -6.01 -10.12 9.01
N MET A 165 -6.24 -9.35 7.95
CA MET A 165 -5.46 -8.17 7.61
C MET A 165 -6.17 -6.88 8.05
N VAL A 166 -5.40 -5.84 8.26
CA VAL A 166 -5.92 -4.50 8.55
C VAL A 166 -6.37 -3.86 7.24
N SER A 167 -7.65 -3.50 7.13
CA SER A 167 -8.17 -2.78 5.97
C SER A 167 -7.69 -1.33 6.01
N LYS A 168 -7.06 -0.89 4.92
CA LYS A 168 -6.64 0.50 4.74
C LYS A 168 -7.18 1.03 3.42
N GLU A 169 -7.71 2.25 3.44
CA GLU A 169 -8.09 2.96 2.24
C GLU A 169 -7.25 4.23 2.09
N HIS A 170 -6.81 4.49 0.87
CA HIS A 170 -6.19 5.73 0.45
C HIS A 170 -7.27 6.75 0.02
N ASN A 171 -6.86 7.99 -0.30
CA ASN A 171 -7.79 9.04 -0.79
C ASN A 171 -8.87 9.46 0.22
N GLY A 172 -8.51 9.56 1.49
CA GLY A 172 -9.38 10.07 2.55
C GLY A 172 -9.51 11.59 2.58
N ASP A 173 -8.84 12.28 1.67
CA ASP A 173 -8.82 13.73 1.60
C ASP A 173 -10.14 14.29 1.06
N TYR A 174 -10.52 15.45 1.58
CA TYR A 174 -11.67 16.22 1.11
C TYR A 174 -13.03 15.50 1.15
N ILE A 175 -13.16 14.45 1.95
CA ILE A 175 -14.44 13.79 2.18
C ILE A 175 -15.11 14.30 3.47
N PRO A 176 -16.46 14.34 3.54
CA PRO A 176 -17.19 14.76 4.73
C PRO A 176 -16.91 13.87 5.94
N VAL A 177 -16.85 14.47 7.13
CA VAL A 177 -16.62 13.74 8.40
C VAL A 177 -17.65 12.62 8.62
N GLU A 178 -18.92 12.83 8.21
CA GLU A 178 -19.94 11.81 8.35
C GLU A 178 -19.66 10.58 7.49
N LEU A 179 -19.08 10.77 6.30
CA LEU A 179 -18.65 9.68 5.45
C LEU A 179 -17.44 8.92 6.07
N ILE A 180 -16.53 9.65 6.70
CA ILE A 180 -15.42 9.02 7.44
C ILE A 180 -15.95 8.11 8.53
N LYS A 181 -16.89 8.59 9.35
CA LYS A 181 -17.53 7.81 10.41
C LYS A 181 -18.24 6.56 9.87
N GLU A 182 -18.96 6.70 8.76
CA GLU A 182 -19.64 5.58 8.11
C GLU A 182 -18.63 4.52 7.65
N LYS A 183 -17.53 4.92 6.98
CA LYS A 183 -16.48 3.99 6.54
C LYS A 183 -15.91 3.18 7.71
N PHE A 184 -15.60 3.82 8.83
CA PHE A 184 -15.12 3.11 10.02
C PHE A 184 -16.17 2.19 10.63
N SER A 185 -17.45 2.56 10.60
CA SER A 185 -18.55 1.71 11.08
C SER A 185 -18.74 0.45 10.24
N LEU A 186 -18.37 0.50 8.96
CA LEU A 186 -18.43 -0.62 8.00
C LEU A 186 -17.13 -1.47 7.98
N GLY A 187 -16.23 -1.28 8.93
CA GLY A 187 -15.08 -2.15 9.11
C GLY A 187 -13.76 -1.62 8.54
N LEU A 188 -13.72 -0.41 7.98
CA LEU A 188 -12.45 0.23 7.66
C LEU A 188 -11.65 0.45 8.95
N ARG A 189 -10.34 0.22 8.92
CA ARG A 189 -9.46 0.37 10.09
C ARG A 189 -8.50 1.54 9.98
N ILE A 190 -8.04 1.83 8.77
CA ILE A 190 -7.13 2.95 8.50
C ILE A 190 -7.64 3.71 7.28
N LEU A 191 -7.67 5.02 7.37
CA LEU A 191 -7.92 5.93 6.26
C LEU A 191 -6.72 6.85 6.15
N SER A 192 -5.97 6.78 5.06
CA SER A 192 -4.86 7.70 4.82
C SER A 192 -5.32 8.96 4.09
N GLN A 193 -4.64 10.06 4.45
CA GLN A 193 -4.73 11.36 3.81
C GLN A 193 -3.34 11.72 3.29
N GLU A 194 -3.23 12.29 2.10
CA GLU A 194 -1.99 12.72 1.48
C GLU A 194 -1.63 14.18 1.84
#